data_fdfbf9d9f13d8c6342816c2e52f907c9
#
_entry.id   fdfbf9d9f13d8c6342816c2e52f907c9
#
_cell.length_a   1.000
_cell.length_b   1.000
_cell.length_c   1.000
_cell.angle_alpha   90.00
_cell.angle_beta   90.00
_cell.angle_gamma   90.00
#
_symmetry.space_group_name_H-M   'P 1'
#
loop_
_entity.id
_entity.type
_entity.pdbx_description
1 polymer ?
#
loop_
_entity_poly.entity_id
_entity_poly.type
_entity_poly.pdbx_seq_one_letter_code
_entity_poly.pdbx_strand_id
1 'polypeptide(L)'
;MSTIAETILDFDGPTPRVVADLRNINFEIEHVRDDLEEVYSDKDLEQAYQLIMSNQVTGDDFKKLVGRSRYNAQTLFFEDIVVFLFSSDRYEAVFASFDYDGDFPVNELVARVSETDGDE
;
A
#
# COMPACT_ATOMS: atom_id res chain seq x y z
N MET A 1 8.91 1.83 -11.67
CA MET A 1 7.69 1.92 -10.81
C MET A 1 6.75 0.77 -11.15
N SER A 2 6.11 0.19 -10.17
CA SER A 2 5.18 -0.92 -10.41
C SER A 2 3.87 -0.41 -11.02
N THR A 3 3.15 -1.30 -11.68
CA THR A 3 1.84 -0.99 -12.26
C THR A 3 0.85 -0.57 -11.17
N ILE A 4 0.92 -1.21 -10.00
CA ILE A 4 0.06 -0.86 -8.86
C ILE A 4 0.36 0.57 -8.37
N ALA A 5 1.64 0.92 -8.21
CA ALA A 5 2.01 2.26 -7.78
C ALA A 5 1.55 3.31 -8.80
N GLU A 6 1.71 3.03 -10.09
CA GLU A 6 1.21 3.93 -11.14
C GLU A 6 -0.29 4.12 -11.07
N THR A 7 -1.04 3.04 -10.84
CA THR A 7 -2.49 3.09 -10.70
C THR A 7 -2.90 3.97 -9.52
N ILE A 8 -2.20 3.84 -8.39
CA ILE A 8 -2.47 4.65 -7.20
C ILE A 8 -2.21 6.14 -7.48
N LEU A 9 -1.09 6.44 -8.13
CA LEU A 9 -0.73 7.83 -8.44
C LEU A 9 -1.67 8.47 -9.45
N ASP A 10 -2.21 7.66 -10.38
CA ASP A 10 -3.16 8.12 -11.40
C ASP A 10 -4.62 8.10 -10.93
N PHE A 11 -4.87 7.58 -9.74
CA PHE A 11 -6.24 7.48 -9.20
C PHE A 11 -6.85 8.87 -9.06
N ASP A 12 -8.07 9.01 -9.57
CA ASP A 12 -8.81 10.27 -9.53
C ASP A 12 -9.44 10.47 -8.15
N GLY A 13 -8.72 11.09 -7.27
CA GLY A 13 -9.14 11.29 -5.89
C GLY A 13 -8.10 12.08 -5.11
N PRO A 14 -8.06 11.92 -3.79
CA PRO A 14 -7.09 12.64 -2.95
C PRO A 14 -5.64 12.32 -3.32
N THR A 15 -4.77 13.30 -3.17
CA THR A 15 -3.33 13.12 -3.40
C THR A 15 -2.75 12.20 -2.32
N PRO A 16 -1.98 11.18 -2.70
CA PRO A 16 -1.33 10.31 -1.72
C PRO A 16 -0.35 11.08 -0.84
N ARG A 17 -0.24 10.65 0.41
CA ARG A 17 0.81 11.12 1.31
C ARG A 17 2.14 10.47 0.96
N VAL A 18 2.15 9.15 0.92
CA VAL A 18 3.33 8.33 0.60
C VAL A 18 2.87 7.15 -0.24
N VAL A 19 3.64 6.84 -1.28
CA VAL A 19 3.49 5.59 -2.05
C VAL A 19 4.86 4.93 -2.10
N ALA A 20 4.95 3.67 -1.73
CA ALA A 20 6.21 2.95 -1.69
C ALA A 20 6.04 1.52 -2.19
N ASP A 21 7.04 1.04 -2.90
CA ASP A 21 7.11 -0.34 -3.36
C ASP A 21 7.98 -1.16 -2.43
N LEU A 22 7.46 -2.29 -1.97
CA LEU A 22 8.20 -3.30 -1.26
C LEU A 22 8.50 -4.44 -2.22
N ARG A 23 9.76 -4.66 -2.54
CA ARG A 23 10.20 -5.73 -3.45
C ARG A 23 11.33 -6.51 -2.84
N ASN A 24 11.12 -7.80 -2.56
CA ASN A 24 12.14 -8.65 -1.98
C ASN A 24 12.77 -8.02 -0.74
N ILE A 25 13.97 -7.44 -0.90
CA ILE A 25 14.70 -6.78 0.18
C ILE A 25 14.77 -5.27 0.01
N ASN A 26 14.14 -4.75 -1.04
CA ASN A 26 14.19 -3.31 -1.35
C ASN A 26 12.88 -2.63 -0.98
N PHE A 27 13.01 -1.43 -0.44
CA PHE A 27 11.89 -0.57 -0.13
C PHE A 27 12.11 0.74 -0.88
N GLU A 28 11.35 0.95 -1.95
CA GLU A 28 11.49 2.11 -2.81
C GLU A 28 10.36 3.09 -2.59
N ILE A 29 10.70 4.32 -2.25
CA ILE A 29 9.72 5.40 -2.12
C ILE A 29 9.43 5.94 -3.52
N GLU A 30 8.21 5.77 -3.99
CA GLU A 30 7.77 6.24 -5.31
C GLU A 30 7.22 7.66 -5.26
N HIS A 31 6.66 8.04 -4.12
CA HIS A 31 6.05 9.36 -3.94
C HIS A 31 6.01 9.72 -2.47
N VAL A 32 6.38 10.96 -2.17
CA VAL A 32 6.18 11.58 -0.85
C VAL A 32 5.60 12.96 -1.09
N ARG A 33 4.47 13.26 -0.46
CA ARG A 33 3.86 14.59 -0.57
C ARG A 33 4.82 15.64 -0.02
N ASP A 34 4.87 16.83 -0.61
CA ASP A 34 5.86 17.86 -0.32
C ASP A 34 5.98 18.21 1.17
N ASP A 35 4.85 18.26 1.87
CA ASP A 35 4.83 18.60 3.30
C ASP A 35 5.40 17.49 4.19
N LEU A 36 5.64 16.31 3.63
CA LEU A 36 6.12 15.15 4.38
C LEU A 36 7.56 14.76 4.06
N GLU A 37 8.21 15.47 3.15
CA GLU A 37 9.54 15.06 2.66
C GLU A 37 10.59 14.93 3.77
N GLU A 38 10.51 15.73 4.81
CA GLU A 38 11.48 15.69 5.91
C GLU A 38 10.90 15.12 7.21
N VAL A 39 9.68 14.61 7.19
CA VAL A 39 9.01 14.10 8.39
C VAL A 39 9.57 12.76 8.83
N TYR A 40 9.96 11.92 7.89
CA TYR A 40 10.41 10.56 8.16
C TYR A 40 11.92 10.42 8.02
N SER A 41 12.55 9.86 9.04
CA SER A 41 13.98 9.57 9.04
C SER A 41 14.24 8.22 8.36
N ASP A 42 15.50 7.92 8.06
CA ASP A 42 15.90 6.60 7.53
C ASP A 42 15.51 5.49 8.48
N LYS A 43 15.59 5.73 9.78
CA LYS A 43 15.20 4.78 10.80
C LYS A 43 13.70 4.50 10.77
N ASP A 44 12.89 5.54 10.53
CA ASP A 44 11.45 5.40 10.39
C ASP A 44 11.11 4.54 9.18
N LEU A 45 11.81 4.74 8.07
CA LEU A 45 11.59 3.97 6.84
C LEU A 45 11.98 2.50 7.03
N GLU A 46 13.06 2.23 7.75
CA GLU A 46 13.47 0.87 8.06
C GLU A 46 12.43 0.16 8.92
N GLN A 47 11.89 0.86 9.91
CA GLN A 47 10.84 0.32 10.76
C GLN A 47 9.57 0.06 9.96
N ALA A 48 9.21 0.98 9.07
CA ALA A 48 8.05 0.81 8.19
C ALA A 48 8.21 -0.43 7.31
N TYR A 49 9.38 -0.64 6.74
CA TYR A 49 9.66 -1.83 5.95
C TYR A 49 9.36 -3.11 6.73
N GLN A 50 9.84 -3.20 7.97
CA GLN A 50 9.64 -4.38 8.80
C GLN A 50 8.16 -4.60 9.11
N LEU A 51 7.42 -3.54 9.40
CA LEU A 51 5.99 -3.63 9.69
C LEU A 51 5.18 -4.04 8.46
N ILE A 52 5.50 -3.48 7.31
CA ILE A 52 4.84 -3.83 6.05
C ILE A 52 5.11 -5.29 5.71
N MET A 53 6.34 -5.75 5.85
CA MET A 53 6.68 -7.14 5.57
C MET A 53 5.93 -8.09 6.49
N SER A 54 5.83 -7.78 7.78
CA SER A 54 5.06 -8.59 8.74
C SER A 54 3.59 -8.69 8.33
N ASN A 55 2.99 -7.58 7.93
CA ASN A 55 1.60 -7.56 7.50
C ASN A 55 1.40 -8.35 6.20
N GLN A 56 2.36 -8.27 5.29
CA GLN A 56 2.30 -9.04 4.04
C GLN A 56 2.31 -10.53 4.31
N VAL A 57 3.19 -10.99 5.20
CA VAL A 57 3.26 -12.41 5.58
C VAL A 57 1.97 -12.87 6.25
N THR A 58 1.42 -12.06 7.15
CA THR A 58 0.16 -12.35 7.83
C THR A 58 -0.99 -12.47 6.82
N GLY A 59 -1.09 -11.55 5.87
CA GLY A 59 -2.11 -11.61 4.83
C GLY A 59 -1.99 -12.86 3.98
N ASP A 60 -0.77 -13.24 3.64
CA ASP A 60 -0.49 -14.45 2.86
C ASP A 60 -0.93 -15.70 3.63
N ASP A 61 -0.72 -15.73 4.93
CA ASP A 61 -1.17 -16.84 5.78
C ASP A 61 -2.70 -16.90 5.87
N PHE A 62 -3.35 -15.74 6.01
CA PHE A 62 -4.81 -15.66 6.04
C PHE A 62 -5.44 -16.16 4.74
N LYS A 63 -4.85 -15.83 3.59
CA LYS A 63 -5.42 -16.29 2.31
C LYS A 63 -5.46 -17.81 2.24
N LYS A 64 -4.46 -18.48 2.78
CA LYS A 64 -4.43 -19.94 2.85
C LYS A 64 -5.52 -20.48 3.76
N LEU A 65 -5.70 -19.85 4.91
CA LEU A 65 -6.71 -20.25 5.88
C LEU A 65 -8.12 -20.16 5.31
N VAL A 66 -8.42 -19.10 4.57
CA VAL A 66 -9.74 -18.89 3.97
C VAL A 66 -9.89 -19.54 2.60
N GLY A 67 -8.87 -20.24 2.12
CA GLY A 67 -8.93 -20.99 0.87
C GLY A 67 -8.97 -20.12 -0.38
N ARG A 68 -8.24 -19.00 -0.38
CA ARG A 68 -8.16 -18.11 -1.53
C ARG A 68 -6.77 -18.12 -2.13
N SER A 69 -6.66 -17.78 -3.41
CA SER A 69 -5.37 -17.76 -4.10
C SER A 69 -4.58 -16.51 -3.83
N ARG A 70 -5.26 -15.43 -3.43
CA ARG A 70 -4.60 -14.16 -3.07
C ARG A 70 -5.53 -13.31 -2.22
N TYR A 71 -4.97 -12.32 -1.54
CA TYR A 71 -5.74 -11.23 -0.95
C TYR A 71 -5.43 -9.94 -1.73
N ASN A 72 -6.40 -9.02 -1.79
CA ASN A 72 -6.25 -7.80 -2.58
C ASN A 72 -5.58 -6.68 -1.79
N ALA A 73 -6.02 -6.46 -0.56
CA ALA A 73 -5.50 -5.36 0.22
C ALA A 73 -5.79 -5.53 1.70
N GLN A 74 -4.95 -4.87 2.50
CA GLN A 74 -5.22 -4.60 3.91
C GLN A 74 -5.38 -3.09 4.04
N THR A 75 -6.31 -2.67 4.89
CA THR A 75 -6.57 -1.26 5.10
C THR A 75 -6.59 -0.96 6.59
N LEU A 76 -5.82 0.04 7.00
CA LEU A 76 -5.76 0.49 8.40
C LEU A 76 -6.29 1.91 8.47
N PHE A 77 -7.30 2.12 9.32
CA PHE A 77 -7.88 3.44 9.53
C PHE A 77 -7.35 4.03 10.82
N PHE A 78 -6.78 5.22 10.71
CA PHE A 78 -6.39 6.03 11.86
C PHE A 78 -7.37 7.20 11.96
N GLU A 79 -7.13 8.09 12.91
CA GLU A 79 -8.04 9.23 13.12
C GLU A 79 -8.16 10.13 11.89
N ASP A 80 -7.03 10.37 11.23
CA ASP A 80 -6.93 11.32 10.11
C ASP A 80 -6.13 10.79 8.93
N ILE A 81 -5.81 9.50 8.94
CA ILE A 81 -5.01 8.85 7.89
C ILE A 81 -5.61 7.48 7.61
N VAL A 82 -5.61 7.09 6.35
CA VAL A 82 -5.90 5.71 5.95
C VAL A 82 -4.68 5.15 5.24
N VAL A 83 -4.33 3.92 5.56
CA VAL A 83 -3.17 3.22 5.02
C VAL A 83 -3.64 1.98 4.28
N PHE A 84 -3.08 1.76 3.10
CA PHE A 84 -3.35 0.57 2.29
C PHE A 84 -2.07 -0.21 2.09
N LEU A 85 -2.20 -1.53 2.15
CA LEU A 85 -1.16 -2.45 1.74
C LEU A 85 -1.75 -3.33 0.65
N PHE A 86 -1.30 -3.14 -0.59
CA PHE A 86 -1.77 -3.90 -1.74
C PHE A 86 -0.80 -5.06 -2.00
N SER A 87 -1.32 -6.28 -2.01
CA SER A 87 -0.51 -7.45 -2.28
C SER A 87 -0.24 -7.58 -3.78
N SER A 88 1.02 -7.77 -4.16
CA SER A 88 1.40 -8.02 -5.54
C SER A 88 1.87 -9.47 -5.70
N ASP A 89 2.83 -9.88 -4.89
CA ASP A 89 3.37 -11.22 -4.86
C ASP A 89 3.74 -11.52 -3.41
N ARG A 90 4.18 -12.73 -3.11
CA ARG A 90 4.40 -13.18 -1.73
C ARG A 90 5.24 -12.22 -0.89
N TYR A 91 6.35 -11.74 -1.44
CA TYR A 91 7.25 -10.82 -0.74
C TYR A 91 7.28 -9.44 -1.37
N GLU A 92 6.23 -9.13 -2.13
CA GLU A 92 6.09 -7.85 -2.82
C GLU A 92 4.75 -7.24 -2.48
N ALA A 93 4.77 -5.95 -2.21
CA ALA A 93 3.55 -5.20 -1.87
C ALA A 93 3.75 -3.73 -2.21
N VAL A 94 2.65 -3.01 -2.32
CA VAL A 94 2.69 -1.56 -2.47
C VAL A 94 1.98 -0.93 -1.29
N PHE A 95 2.67 -0.03 -0.61
CA PHE A 95 2.14 0.74 0.50
C PHE A 95 1.67 2.09 -0.02
N ALA A 96 0.51 2.54 0.46
CA ALA A 96 0.03 3.88 0.16
C ALA A 96 -0.69 4.44 1.37
N SER A 97 -0.50 5.73 1.65
CA SER A 97 -1.23 6.41 2.71
C SER A 97 -1.84 7.69 2.18
N PHE A 98 -3.00 8.06 2.74
CA PHE A 98 -3.77 9.22 2.36
C PHE A 98 -4.31 9.91 3.60
N ASP A 99 -4.61 11.20 3.49
CA ASP A 99 -5.41 11.88 4.51
C ASP A 99 -6.82 11.29 4.47
N TYR A 100 -7.44 11.17 5.63
CA TYR A 100 -8.75 10.53 5.74
C TYR A 100 -9.69 11.40 6.59
N ASP A 101 -10.81 11.79 6.00
CA ASP A 101 -11.84 12.59 6.66
C ASP A 101 -13.20 11.89 6.70
N GLY A 102 -13.24 10.59 6.34
CA GLY A 102 -14.46 9.81 6.30
C GLY A 102 -15.07 9.65 4.91
N ASP A 103 -14.62 10.43 3.94
CA ASP A 103 -15.16 10.41 2.57
C ASP A 103 -14.24 9.75 1.54
N PHE A 104 -13.15 9.17 1.98
CA PHE A 104 -12.19 8.55 1.05
C PHE A 104 -12.82 7.37 0.32
N PRO A 105 -12.66 7.27 -1.01
CA PRO A 105 -13.28 6.20 -1.81
C PRO A 105 -12.49 4.89 -1.71
N VAL A 106 -12.52 4.25 -0.54
CA VAL A 106 -11.74 3.03 -0.24
C VAL A 106 -12.05 1.91 -1.22
N ASN A 107 -13.31 1.61 -1.42
CA ASN A 107 -13.71 0.48 -2.27
C ASN A 107 -13.31 0.69 -3.73
N GLU A 108 -13.41 1.93 -4.21
CA GLU A 108 -13.02 2.25 -5.59
C GLU A 108 -11.54 2.06 -5.82
N LEU A 109 -10.72 2.51 -4.87
CA LEU A 109 -9.27 2.37 -4.97
C LEU A 109 -8.87 0.90 -4.97
N VAL A 110 -9.40 0.12 -4.03
CA VAL A 110 -9.09 -1.32 -3.93
C VAL A 110 -9.52 -2.04 -5.20
N ALA A 111 -10.70 -1.75 -5.73
CA ALA A 111 -11.20 -2.36 -6.96
C ALA A 111 -10.30 -2.01 -8.15
N ARG A 112 -9.89 -0.75 -8.26
CA ARG A 112 -9.05 -0.30 -9.37
C ARG A 112 -7.69 -0.99 -9.34
N VAL A 113 -7.08 -1.10 -8.16
CA VAL A 113 -5.79 -1.79 -8.00
C VAL A 113 -5.94 -3.28 -8.30
N SER A 114 -7.02 -3.91 -7.85
CA SER A 114 -7.26 -5.33 -8.09
C SER A 114 -7.39 -5.64 -9.57
N GLU A 115 -8.05 -4.77 -10.34
CA GLU A 115 -8.16 -4.91 -11.79
C GLU A 115 -6.81 -4.79 -12.47
N THR A 116 -5.99 -3.84 -12.03
CA THR A 116 -4.64 -3.63 -12.57
C THR A 116 -3.76 -4.84 -12.32
N ASP A 117 -3.76 -5.36 -11.10
CA ASP A 117 -2.96 -6.53 -10.73
C ASP A 117 -3.39 -7.77 -11.50
N GLY A 118 -4.67 -7.89 -11.82
CA GLY A 118 -5.20 -9.00 -12.60
C GLY A 118 -4.77 -9.01 -14.05
N ASP A 119 -4.30 -7.89 -14.59
CA ASP A 119 -3.89 -7.74 -15.98
C ASP A 119 -2.42 -8.12 -16.22
N GLU A 120 -1.68 -8.39 -15.17
CA GLU A 120 -0.26 -8.73 -15.26
C GLU A 120 0.02 -10.23 -15.41
#